data_8bd3eed2ebd614a86395d3e0d536fd2a
#
_entry.id   8bd3eed2ebd614a86395d3e0d536fd2a
#
_cell.length_a   1.000
_cell.length_b   1.000
_cell.length_c   1.000
_cell.angle_alpha   90.00
_cell.angle_beta   90.00
_cell.angle_gamma   90.00
#
_symmetry.space_group_name_H-M   'P 1'
#
loop_
_entity.id
_entity.type
_entity.pdbx_description
1 polymer ?
#
loop_
_entity_poly.entity_id
_entity_poly.type
_entity_poly.pdbx_seq_one_letter_code
_entity_poly.pdbx_strand_id
1 'polypeptide(L)'
;ISIFIILAGVLAIRQLPVSQYPSVAAPTITLTATYPGASAKVMEDSVLAVIERGMNGIEGLDYMSTSANSSGSGSVSLTFTPETNEDLAQMNVQNKLSEVQALLPATVQQYGVNVSKSRSNFLMVLTLKSQQQGLDDIADYAQRNVVPELQRLQGVGAVRMFAAQRAMRVWIDPKKLQNFNLSFADVSACLLYTSDAADERS
;
A
#
# COMPACT_ATOMS: atom_id res chain seq x y z
N ILE A 1 -14.95 -52.61 12.68
CA ILE A 1 -15.64 -51.33 13.02
C ILE A 1 -14.65 -50.35 13.66
N SER A 2 -13.87 -50.74 14.69
CA SER A 2 -12.92 -49.83 15.39
C SER A 2 -11.84 -49.25 14.49
N ILE A 3 -11.28 -50.04 13.57
CA ILE A 3 -10.25 -49.61 12.62
C ILE A 3 -10.83 -48.54 11.65
N PHE A 4 -12.07 -48.69 11.23
CA PHE A 4 -12.75 -47.74 10.36
C PHE A 4 -12.97 -46.37 11.03
N ILE A 5 -13.30 -46.38 12.33
CA ILE A 5 -13.49 -45.17 13.14
C ILE A 5 -12.16 -44.43 13.30
N ILE A 6 -11.06 -45.16 13.55
CA ILE A 6 -9.72 -44.60 13.69
C ILE A 6 -9.27 -43.94 12.35
N LEU A 7 -9.49 -44.65 11.23
CA LEU A 7 -9.12 -44.15 9.90
C LEU A 7 -9.92 -42.90 9.52
N ALA A 8 -11.23 -42.89 9.81
CA ALA A 8 -12.08 -41.73 9.60
C ALA A 8 -11.67 -40.55 10.46
N GLY A 9 -11.27 -40.80 11.72
CA GLY A 9 -10.76 -39.75 12.63
C GLY A 9 -9.47 -39.12 12.13
N VAL A 10 -8.52 -39.91 11.66
CA VAL A 10 -7.24 -39.40 11.11
C VAL A 10 -7.46 -38.58 9.83
N LEU A 11 -8.38 -38.98 8.96
CA LEU A 11 -8.75 -38.22 7.76
C LEU A 11 -9.46 -36.93 8.13
N ALA A 12 -10.34 -36.92 9.11
CA ALA A 12 -11.04 -35.72 9.56
C ALA A 12 -10.09 -34.69 10.18
N ILE A 13 -9.06 -35.09 10.92
CA ILE A 13 -8.05 -34.19 11.50
C ILE A 13 -7.30 -33.40 10.40
N ARG A 14 -7.01 -34.05 9.27
CA ARG A 14 -6.32 -33.36 8.14
C ARG A 14 -7.19 -32.36 7.41
N GLN A 15 -8.51 -32.44 7.52
CA GLN A 15 -9.45 -31.52 6.87
C GLN A 15 -9.94 -30.42 7.81
N LEU A 16 -9.62 -30.48 9.11
CA LEU A 16 -9.95 -29.40 10.03
C LEU A 16 -9.07 -28.17 9.74
N PRO A 17 -9.66 -27.03 9.44
CA PRO A 17 -8.90 -25.80 9.32
C PRO A 17 -8.31 -25.44 10.68
N VAL A 18 -7.01 -25.61 10.83
CA VAL A 18 -6.27 -25.21 12.04
C VAL A 18 -5.98 -23.73 11.94
N SER A 19 -6.88 -22.91 12.41
CA SER A 19 -6.67 -21.48 12.60
C SER A 19 -6.42 -21.22 14.09
N GLN A 20 -5.27 -20.66 14.42
CA GLN A 20 -4.89 -20.33 15.81
C GLN A 20 -5.81 -19.25 16.41
N TYR A 21 -6.45 -18.48 15.58
CA TYR A 21 -7.50 -17.52 15.92
C TYR A 21 -8.62 -17.65 14.90
N PRO A 22 -9.90 -17.73 15.34
CA PRO A 22 -11.01 -17.65 14.40
C PRO A 22 -10.88 -16.31 13.62
N SER A 23 -11.09 -16.35 12.31
CA SER A 23 -11.08 -15.16 11.45
C SER A 23 -12.33 -14.31 11.71
N VAL A 24 -12.44 -13.79 12.94
CA VAL A 24 -13.54 -12.93 13.38
C VAL A 24 -13.26 -11.46 13.02
N ALA A 25 -12.05 -11.18 12.51
CA ALA A 25 -11.72 -9.83 12.08
C ALA A 25 -12.50 -9.49 10.81
N ALA A 26 -13.33 -8.46 10.93
CA ALA A 26 -14.07 -7.90 9.82
C ALA A 26 -13.11 -7.56 8.65
N PRO A 27 -13.45 -7.91 7.40
CA PRO A 27 -12.64 -7.56 6.25
C PRO A 27 -12.46 -6.05 6.17
N THR A 28 -11.23 -5.59 6.02
CA THR A 28 -10.92 -4.16 5.90
C THR A 28 -10.15 -3.90 4.62
N ILE A 29 -10.62 -2.94 3.84
CA ILE A 29 -9.97 -2.48 2.62
C ILE A 29 -9.51 -1.05 2.83
N THR A 30 -8.25 -0.79 2.54
CA THR A 30 -7.65 0.53 2.68
C THR A 30 -7.31 1.10 1.31
N LEU A 31 -7.84 2.29 1.04
CA LEU A 31 -7.47 3.11 -0.10
C LEU A 31 -6.43 4.13 0.38
N THR A 32 -5.33 4.24 -0.35
CA THR A 32 -4.29 5.23 -0.06
C THR A 32 -4.10 6.13 -1.28
N ALA A 33 -4.20 7.42 -1.06
CA ALA A 33 -4.00 8.45 -2.07
C ALA A 33 -2.83 9.36 -1.69
N THR A 34 -2.12 9.87 -2.70
CA THR A 34 -1.01 10.81 -2.51
C THR A 34 -1.28 12.08 -3.31
N TYR A 35 -1.22 13.22 -2.63
CA TYR A 35 -1.34 14.55 -3.22
C TYR A 35 -0.15 15.41 -2.76
N PRO A 36 1.00 15.36 -3.45
CA PRO A 36 2.21 16.07 -3.05
C PRO A 36 1.97 17.58 -2.94
N GLY A 37 2.44 18.16 -1.84
CA GLY A 37 2.30 19.59 -1.57
C GLY A 37 0.95 20.01 -0.99
N ALA A 38 -0.03 19.12 -0.88
CA ALA A 38 -1.30 19.43 -0.23
C ALA A 38 -1.15 19.39 1.30
N SER A 39 -1.84 20.30 1.99
CA SER A 39 -2.03 20.20 3.43
C SER A 39 -3.02 19.10 3.79
N ALA A 40 -3.02 18.63 5.04
CA ALA A 40 -3.97 17.61 5.52
C ALA A 40 -5.43 18.03 5.24
N LYS A 41 -5.77 19.31 5.43
CA LYS A 41 -7.12 19.82 5.17
C LYS A 41 -7.48 19.78 3.68
N VAL A 42 -6.58 20.19 2.80
CA VAL A 42 -6.80 20.10 1.34
C VAL A 42 -6.94 18.66 0.90
N MET A 43 -6.13 17.75 1.44
CA MET A 43 -6.23 16.32 1.19
C MET A 43 -7.58 15.76 1.60
N GLU A 44 -8.06 16.14 2.80
CA GLU A 44 -9.36 15.74 3.32
C GLU A 44 -10.50 16.25 2.44
N ASP A 45 -10.56 17.57 2.19
CA ASP A 45 -11.67 18.20 1.49
C ASP A 45 -11.73 17.82 0.00
N SER A 46 -10.58 17.73 -0.67
CA SER A 46 -10.52 17.58 -2.14
C SER A 46 -10.37 16.13 -2.62
N VAL A 47 -9.87 15.22 -1.78
CA VAL A 47 -9.60 13.84 -2.16
C VAL A 47 -10.41 12.86 -1.33
N LEU A 48 -10.20 12.86 -0.01
CA LEU A 48 -10.82 11.84 0.85
C LEU A 48 -12.34 11.97 0.88
N ALA A 49 -12.87 13.18 0.99
CA ALA A 49 -14.33 13.42 0.97
C ALA A 49 -14.99 13.04 -0.37
N VAL A 50 -14.26 13.11 -1.49
CA VAL A 50 -14.74 12.64 -2.80
C VAL A 50 -14.78 11.12 -2.82
N ILE A 51 -13.72 10.47 -2.34
CA ILE A 51 -13.65 9.01 -2.24
C ILE A 51 -14.73 8.48 -1.30
N GLU A 52 -14.87 9.05 -0.10
CA GLU A 52 -15.91 8.65 0.88
C GLU A 52 -17.30 8.68 0.27
N ARG A 53 -17.65 9.78 -0.39
CA ARG A 53 -18.96 9.89 -1.06
C ARG A 53 -19.18 8.82 -2.12
N GLY A 54 -18.13 8.48 -2.86
CA GLY A 54 -18.18 7.42 -3.86
C GLY A 54 -18.30 6.02 -3.28
N MET A 55 -17.77 5.81 -2.08
CA MET A 55 -17.83 4.51 -1.40
C MET A 55 -19.14 4.28 -0.65
N ASN A 56 -19.96 5.33 -0.45
CA ASN A 56 -21.26 5.17 0.17
C ASN A 56 -22.15 4.21 -0.63
N GLY A 57 -22.83 3.31 0.09
CA GLY A 57 -23.76 2.34 -0.51
C GLY A 57 -23.10 1.08 -1.06
N ILE A 58 -21.84 0.83 -0.77
CA ILE A 58 -21.23 -0.47 -1.03
C ILE A 58 -21.84 -1.52 -0.11
N GLU A 59 -22.26 -2.64 -0.68
CA GLU A 59 -22.88 -3.73 0.05
C GLU A 59 -21.94 -4.32 1.10
N GLY A 60 -22.47 -4.52 2.31
CA GLY A 60 -21.70 -5.06 3.43
C GLY A 60 -20.75 -4.07 4.12
N LEU A 61 -20.75 -2.79 3.73
CA LEU A 61 -19.96 -1.76 4.39
C LEU A 61 -20.57 -1.44 5.77
N ASP A 62 -19.76 -1.57 6.82
CA ASP A 62 -20.15 -1.28 8.20
C ASP A 62 -19.80 0.17 8.57
N TYR A 63 -18.50 0.53 8.49
CA TYR A 63 -18.07 1.90 8.72
C TYR A 63 -16.83 2.26 7.89
N MET A 64 -16.61 3.57 7.76
CA MET A 64 -15.43 4.16 7.13
C MET A 64 -14.66 5.00 8.14
N SER A 65 -13.34 4.99 8.04
CA SER A 65 -12.48 5.92 8.76
C SER A 65 -11.45 6.52 7.81
N THR A 66 -11.20 7.82 7.95
CA THR A 66 -10.26 8.56 7.13
C THR A 66 -9.14 9.13 7.96
N SER A 67 -7.96 9.22 7.35
CA SER A 67 -6.80 9.84 7.94
C SER A 67 -6.02 10.60 6.88
N ALA A 68 -5.67 11.85 7.16
CA ALA A 68 -4.83 12.69 6.32
C ALA A 68 -3.62 13.19 7.10
N ASN A 69 -2.47 13.27 6.44
CA ASN A 69 -1.28 13.83 7.04
C ASN A 69 -0.79 15.07 6.27
N SER A 70 0.08 15.85 6.91
CA SER A 70 0.64 17.09 6.34
C SER A 70 1.65 16.87 5.22
N SER A 71 2.04 15.62 4.94
CA SER A 71 2.92 15.27 3.82
C SER A 71 2.15 15.07 2.50
N GLY A 72 0.83 15.31 2.50
CA GLY A 72 -0.01 15.11 1.33
C GLY A 72 -0.35 13.64 1.05
N SER A 73 -0.32 12.79 2.07
CA SER A 73 -0.79 11.42 1.99
C SER A 73 -2.06 11.25 2.82
N GLY A 74 -3.02 10.52 2.30
CA GLY A 74 -4.27 10.21 3.00
C GLY A 74 -4.73 8.80 2.74
N SER A 75 -5.51 8.27 3.67
CA SER A 75 -6.08 6.94 3.57
C SER A 75 -7.54 6.91 4.00
N VAL A 76 -8.31 6.07 3.33
CA VAL A 76 -9.69 5.71 3.67
C VAL A 76 -9.71 4.23 3.97
N SER A 77 -10.08 3.85 5.19
CA SER A 77 -10.24 2.46 5.59
C SER A 77 -11.72 2.11 5.63
N LEU A 78 -12.11 1.13 4.85
CA LEU A 78 -13.47 0.60 4.72
C LEU A 78 -13.54 -0.72 5.48
N THR A 79 -14.31 -0.77 6.54
CA THR A 79 -14.53 -2.00 7.31
C THR A 79 -15.91 -2.57 6.94
N PHE A 80 -15.90 -3.85 6.59
CA PHE A 80 -17.08 -4.58 6.16
C PHE A 80 -17.61 -5.50 7.26
N THR A 81 -18.82 -5.95 7.12
CA THR A 81 -19.39 -6.96 8.03
C THR A 81 -18.60 -8.27 7.94
N PRO A 82 -18.45 -9.03 9.04
CA PRO A 82 -17.63 -10.25 9.08
C PRO A 82 -18.04 -11.32 8.06
N GLU A 83 -19.29 -11.31 7.61
CA GLU A 83 -19.84 -12.25 6.63
C GLU A 83 -19.49 -11.89 5.18
N THR A 84 -18.95 -10.70 4.95
CA THR A 84 -18.64 -10.22 3.59
C THR A 84 -17.39 -10.92 3.04
N ASN A 85 -17.48 -11.39 1.80
CA ASN A 85 -16.33 -11.94 1.10
C ASN A 85 -15.33 -10.82 0.76
N GLU A 86 -14.10 -10.94 1.26
CA GLU A 86 -13.04 -9.93 1.11
C GLU A 86 -12.68 -9.63 -0.35
N ASP A 87 -12.72 -10.65 -1.23
CA ASP A 87 -12.41 -10.49 -2.65
C ASP A 87 -13.51 -9.72 -3.39
N LEU A 88 -14.77 -10.03 -3.10
CA LEU A 88 -15.92 -9.30 -3.65
C LEU A 88 -15.95 -7.86 -3.16
N ALA A 89 -15.67 -7.64 -1.86
CA ALA A 89 -15.59 -6.30 -1.30
C ALA A 89 -14.50 -5.47 -1.99
N GLN A 90 -13.30 -6.03 -2.20
CA GLN A 90 -12.23 -5.36 -2.93
C GLN A 90 -12.63 -5.01 -4.37
N MET A 91 -13.28 -5.93 -5.07
CA MET A 91 -13.75 -5.70 -6.43
C MET A 91 -14.80 -4.57 -6.49
N ASN A 92 -15.75 -4.57 -5.55
CA ASN A 92 -16.76 -3.52 -5.47
C ASN A 92 -16.12 -2.15 -5.16
N VAL A 93 -15.16 -2.10 -4.24
CA VAL A 93 -14.40 -0.87 -3.93
C VAL A 93 -13.64 -0.39 -5.16
N GLN A 94 -12.98 -1.28 -5.90
CA GLN A 94 -12.23 -0.93 -7.11
C GLN A 94 -13.16 -0.38 -8.20
N ASN A 95 -14.33 -0.98 -8.39
CA ASN A 95 -15.33 -0.51 -9.35
C ASN A 95 -15.83 0.90 -8.97
N LYS A 96 -16.16 1.09 -7.69
CA LYS A 96 -16.61 2.41 -7.18
C LYS A 96 -15.49 3.46 -7.26
N LEU A 97 -14.26 3.08 -6.98
CA LEU A 97 -13.11 3.98 -7.14
C LEU A 97 -12.98 4.45 -8.59
N SER A 98 -13.12 3.54 -9.56
CA SER A 98 -13.04 3.88 -10.98
C SER A 98 -14.11 4.90 -11.41
N GLU A 99 -15.32 4.84 -10.82
CA GLU A 99 -16.39 5.81 -11.08
C GLU A 99 -16.03 7.23 -10.59
N VAL A 100 -15.37 7.33 -9.43
CA VAL A 100 -15.03 8.64 -8.82
C VAL A 100 -13.65 9.15 -9.18
N GLN A 101 -12.81 8.33 -9.82
CA GLN A 101 -11.44 8.70 -10.16
C GLN A 101 -11.36 9.96 -11.02
N ALA A 102 -12.29 10.15 -11.94
CA ALA A 102 -12.36 11.34 -12.80
C ALA A 102 -12.67 12.64 -12.03
N LEU A 103 -13.23 12.53 -10.82
CA LEU A 103 -13.57 13.67 -9.96
C LEU A 103 -12.41 14.11 -9.07
N LEU A 104 -11.34 13.32 -9.00
CA LEU A 104 -10.16 13.61 -8.19
C LEU A 104 -9.25 14.64 -8.89
N PRO A 105 -8.45 15.41 -8.13
CA PRO A 105 -7.45 16.31 -8.70
C PRO A 105 -6.50 15.58 -9.66
N ALA A 106 -6.10 16.24 -10.77
CA ALA A 106 -5.25 15.64 -11.80
C ALA A 106 -3.95 15.05 -11.25
N THR A 107 -3.33 15.69 -10.26
CA THR A 107 -2.14 15.19 -9.60
C THR A 107 -2.41 13.85 -8.90
N VAL A 108 -3.54 13.71 -8.19
CA VAL A 108 -3.91 12.45 -7.52
C VAL A 108 -4.20 11.36 -8.54
N GLN A 109 -4.80 11.71 -9.69
CA GLN A 109 -5.03 10.75 -10.78
C GLN A 109 -3.71 10.22 -11.36
N GLN A 110 -2.68 11.07 -11.49
CA GLN A 110 -1.35 10.68 -11.99
C GLN A 110 -0.62 9.72 -11.04
N TYR A 111 -0.68 9.99 -9.72
CA TYR A 111 -0.09 9.09 -8.72
C TYR A 111 -0.93 7.84 -8.48
N GLY A 112 -2.22 7.91 -8.81
CA GLY A 112 -3.18 6.84 -8.59
C GLY A 112 -3.61 6.69 -7.12
N VAL A 113 -4.70 5.97 -6.92
CA VAL A 113 -5.17 5.56 -5.60
C VAL A 113 -4.95 4.06 -5.46
N ASN A 114 -4.17 3.67 -4.47
CA ASN A 114 -3.87 2.27 -4.21
C ASN A 114 -4.96 1.65 -3.33
N VAL A 115 -5.49 0.51 -3.75
CA VAL A 115 -6.47 -0.28 -3.00
C VAL A 115 -5.80 -1.54 -2.49
N SER A 116 -5.77 -1.71 -1.17
CA SER A 116 -5.14 -2.86 -0.52
C SER A 116 -6.04 -3.46 0.55
N LYS A 117 -5.99 -4.80 0.68
CA LYS A 117 -6.59 -5.49 1.81
C LYS A 117 -5.76 -5.21 3.06
N SER A 118 -6.41 -4.74 4.11
CA SER A 118 -5.75 -4.51 5.39
C SER A 118 -5.85 -5.77 6.24
N ARG A 119 -4.82 -6.58 6.21
CA ARG A 119 -4.65 -7.67 7.18
C ARG A 119 -3.71 -7.17 8.27
N SER A 120 -4.22 -7.08 9.47
CA SER A 120 -3.49 -6.51 10.61
C SER A 120 -2.47 -7.48 11.24
N ASN A 121 -2.40 -8.74 10.81
CA ASN A 121 -1.55 -9.73 11.43
C ASN A 121 -0.28 -9.98 10.61
N PHE A 122 0.88 -9.75 11.27
CA PHE A 122 2.15 -10.21 10.75
C PHE A 122 2.27 -11.73 11.01
N LEU A 123 2.52 -12.50 9.96
CA LEU A 123 2.84 -13.91 10.11
C LEU A 123 4.26 -14.10 10.68
N MET A 124 5.19 -13.27 10.20
CA MET A 124 6.59 -13.35 10.58
C MET A 124 7.25 -11.97 10.45
N VAL A 125 8.20 -11.70 11.34
CA VAL A 125 9.09 -10.54 11.25
C VAL A 125 10.52 -11.05 11.10
N LEU A 126 11.17 -10.68 10.01
CA LEU A 126 12.56 -11.02 9.72
C LEU A 126 13.46 -9.82 10.03
N THR A 127 14.52 -10.04 10.77
CA THR A 127 15.52 -9.01 11.07
C THR A 127 16.83 -9.35 10.39
N LEU A 128 17.32 -8.46 9.54
CA LEU A 128 18.62 -8.56 8.88
C LEU A 128 19.65 -7.73 9.64
N LYS A 129 20.82 -8.32 9.91
CA LYS A 129 21.94 -7.66 10.58
C LYS A 129 23.24 -7.92 9.83
N SER A 130 24.12 -6.93 9.75
CA SER A 130 25.49 -7.08 9.27
C SER A 130 26.43 -6.36 10.22
N GLN A 131 27.65 -6.88 10.35
CA GLN A 131 28.72 -6.24 11.11
C GLN A 131 29.63 -5.37 10.23
N GLN A 132 29.54 -5.52 8.91
CA GLN A 132 30.43 -4.87 7.95
C GLN A 132 29.74 -3.84 7.07
N GLN A 133 28.42 -3.92 6.93
CA GLN A 133 27.63 -3.05 6.04
C GLN A 133 26.71 -2.11 6.84
N GLY A 134 26.51 -0.91 6.29
CA GLY A 134 25.58 0.07 6.84
C GLY A 134 24.12 -0.37 6.70
N LEU A 135 23.24 0.23 7.49
CA LEU A 135 21.79 -0.04 7.43
C LEU A 135 21.21 0.20 6.04
N ASP A 136 21.72 1.21 5.32
CA ASP A 136 21.24 1.57 3.99
C ASP A 136 21.60 0.50 2.96
N ASP A 137 22.80 -0.11 3.07
CA ASP A 137 23.26 -1.17 2.17
C ASP A 137 22.47 -2.46 2.41
N ILE A 138 22.16 -2.77 3.67
CA ILE A 138 21.32 -3.92 4.04
C ILE A 138 19.90 -3.72 3.51
N ALA A 139 19.36 -2.50 3.62
CA ALA A 139 18.03 -2.17 3.13
C ALA A 139 17.94 -2.31 1.60
N ASP A 140 18.94 -1.81 0.87
CA ASP A 140 19.01 -1.92 -0.59
C ASP A 140 19.14 -3.39 -1.02
N TYR A 141 20.02 -4.16 -0.37
CA TYR A 141 20.15 -5.59 -0.62
C TYR A 141 18.84 -6.35 -0.35
N ALA A 142 18.18 -6.05 0.77
CA ALA A 142 16.91 -6.67 1.12
C ALA A 142 15.83 -6.37 0.08
N GLN A 143 15.73 -5.11 -0.37
CA GLN A 143 14.75 -4.68 -1.36
C GLN A 143 14.94 -5.36 -2.71
N ARG A 144 16.19 -5.53 -3.16
CA ARG A 144 16.50 -6.10 -4.48
C ARG A 144 16.49 -7.62 -4.50
N ASN A 145 16.93 -8.26 -3.43
CA ASN A 145 17.17 -9.71 -3.44
C ASN A 145 16.21 -10.47 -2.52
N VAL A 146 15.94 -9.98 -1.30
CA VAL A 146 15.18 -10.75 -0.31
C VAL A 146 13.68 -10.58 -0.51
N VAL A 147 13.21 -9.36 -0.70
CA VAL A 147 11.77 -9.06 -0.84
C VAL A 147 11.14 -9.77 -2.04
N PRO A 148 11.72 -9.73 -3.25
CA PRO A 148 11.18 -10.45 -4.40
C PRO A 148 11.13 -11.97 -4.21
N GLU A 149 12.14 -12.56 -3.60
CA GLU A 149 12.18 -14.00 -3.33
C GLU A 149 11.09 -14.41 -2.33
N LEU A 150 10.89 -13.61 -1.27
CA LEU A 150 9.84 -13.87 -0.29
C LEU A 150 8.44 -13.71 -0.90
N GLN A 151 8.24 -12.74 -1.79
CA GLN A 151 6.95 -12.52 -2.47
C GLN A 151 6.57 -13.66 -3.43
N ARG A 152 7.56 -14.40 -3.96
CA ARG A 152 7.32 -15.55 -4.84
C ARG A 152 6.92 -16.81 -4.09
N LEU A 153 7.11 -16.87 -2.78
CA LEU A 153 6.77 -18.04 -2.00
C LEU A 153 5.25 -18.21 -1.92
N GLN A 154 4.80 -19.43 -2.15
CA GLN A 154 3.38 -19.76 -2.07
C GLN A 154 2.87 -19.54 -0.63
N GLY A 155 1.77 -18.82 -0.49
CA GLY A 155 1.18 -18.49 0.81
C GLY A 155 1.64 -17.16 1.40
N VAL A 156 2.58 -16.45 0.78
CA VAL A 156 2.97 -15.10 1.18
C VAL A 156 2.07 -14.09 0.48
N GLY A 157 1.24 -13.38 1.24
CA GLY A 157 0.30 -12.38 0.71
C GLY A 157 0.94 -11.02 0.48
N ALA A 158 1.83 -10.58 1.37
CA ALA A 158 2.56 -9.31 1.25
C ALA A 158 3.84 -9.33 2.07
N VAL A 159 4.85 -8.65 1.58
CA VAL A 159 6.11 -8.41 2.31
C VAL A 159 6.26 -6.90 2.49
N ARG A 160 6.36 -6.46 3.75
CA ARG A 160 6.58 -5.05 4.09
C ARG A 160 7.98 -4.89 4.67
N MET A 161 8.71 -3.92 4.16
CA MET A 161 10.03 -3.58 4.68
C MET A 161 9.92 -2.32 5.56
N PHE A 162 10.47 -2.39 6.77
CA PHE A 162 10.57 -1.28 7.72
C PHE A 162 12.00 -0.72 7.72
N ALA A 163 12.46 -0.24 6.59
CA ALA A 163 13.76 0.40 6.47
C ALA A 163 13.66 1.66 5.62
N ALA A 164 14.48 2.66 5.91
CA ALA A 164 14.59 3.84 5.09
C ALA A 164 15.27 3.47 3.76
N GLN A 165 14.62 3.81 2.65
CA GLN A 165 15.21 3.68 1.33
C GLN A 165 16.17 4.84 1.10
N ARG A 166 17.25 4.60 0.33
CA ARG A 166 18.12 5.69 -0.14
C ARG A 166 17.30 6.65 -0.98
N ALA A 167 17.35 7.92 -0.62
CA ALA A 167 16.72 8.99 -1.37
C ALA A 167 17.76 10.06 -1.68
N MET A 168 17.75 10.54 -2.92
CA MET A 168 18.56 11.70 -3.31
C MET A 168 17.83 12.96 -2.86
N ARG A 169 18.49 13.81 -2.07
CA ARG A 169 17.99 15.13 -1.71
C ARG A 169 18.74 16.17 -2.50
N VAL A 170 18.04 16.90 -3.33
CA VAL A 170 18.61 17.99 -4.13
C VAL A 170 18.28 19.32 -3.47
N TRP A 171 19.31 20.03 -3.03
CA TRP A 171 19.19 21.35 -2.45
C TRP A 171 19.42 22.40 -3.54
N ILE A 172 18.41 23.19 -3.80
CA ILE A 172 18.43 24.19 -4.87
C ILE A 172 18.52 25.58 -4.23
N ASP A 173 19.50 26.37 -4.65
CA ASP A 173 19.66 27.76 -4.24
C ASP A 173 18.83 28.67 -5.18
N PRO A 174 17.78 29.35 -4.67
CA PRO A 174 16.93 30.21 -5.48
C PRO A 174 17.65 31.37 -6.17
N LYS A 175 18.73 31.92 -5.54
CA LYS A 175 19.51 33.00 -6.11
C LYS A 175 20.31 32.55 -7.34
N LYS A 176 20.85 31.33 -7.28
CA LYS A 176 21.55 30.73 -8.41
C LYS A 176 20.60 30.39 -9.55
N LEU A 177 19.39 29.93 -9.28
CA LEU A 177 18.36 29.70 -10.28
C LEU A 177 18.04 30.99 -11.06
N GLN A 178 17.83 32.08 -10.34
CA GLN A 178 17.58 33.39 -10.98
C GLN A 178 18.75 33.87 -11.87
N ASN A 179 19.98 33.66 -11.42
CA ASN A 179 21.16 34.04 -12.19
C ASN A 179 21.30 33.26 -13.51
N PHE A 180 20.79 32.04 -13.56
CA PHE A 180 20.79 31.20 -14.76
C PHE A 180 19.48 31.25 -15.55
N ASN A 181 18.51 32.07 -15.16
CA ASN A 181 17.16 32.14 -15.74
C ASN A 181 16.45 30.77 -15.80
N LEU A 182 16.67 29.91 -14.79
CA LEU A 182 16.05 28.61 -14.66
C LEU A 182 14.91 28.67 -13.64
N SER A 183 13.84 27.93 -13.93
CA SER A 183 12.74 27.69 -13.00
C SER A 183 12.94 26.38 -12.23
N PHE A 184 12.20 26.20 -11.12
CA PHE A 184 12.14 24.91 -10.43
C PHE A 184 11.61 23.79 -11.34
N ALA A 185 10.69 24.12 -12.25
CA ALA A 185 10.15 23.16 -13.20
C ALA A 185 11.22 22.63 -14.16
N ASP A 186 12.13 23.49 -14.62
CA ASP A 186 13.21 23.11 -15.54
C ASP A 186 14.19 22.14 -14.86
N VAL A 187 14.54 22.41 -13.59
CA VAL A 187 15.40 21.50 -12.81
C VAL A 187 14.72 20.18 -12.54
N SER A 188 13.43 20.19 -12.20
CA SER A 188 12.65 18.98 -11.98
C SER A 188 12.53 18.15 -13.25
N ALA A 189 12.26 18.77 -14.39
CA ALA A 189 12.18 18.08 -15.67
C ALA A 189 13.52 17.44 -16.06
N CYS A 190 14.64 18.14 -15.83
CA CYS A 190 15.97 17.64 -16.10
C CYS A 190 16.31 16.41 -15.21
N LEU A 191 15.96 16.46 -13.91
CA LEU A 191 16.17 15.34 -12.99
C LEU A 191 15.33 14.11 -13.34
N LEU A 192 14.07 14.30 -13.74
CA LEU A 192 13.20 13.23 -14.20
C LEU A 192 13.75 12.57 -15.46
N TYR A 193 14.19 13.37 -16.43
CA TYR A 193 14.78 12.86 -17.68
C TYR A 193 16.06 12.06 -17.45
N THR A 194 16.93 12.51 -16.54
CA THR A 194 18.15 11.77 -16.20
C THR A 194 17.87 10.48 -15.41
N SER A 195 16.81 10.45 -14.62
CA SER A 195 16.37 9.25 -13.90
C SER A 195 15.83 8.19 -14.86
N ASP A 196 14.97 8.58 -15.81
CA ASP A 196 14.41 7.69 -16.84
C ASP A 196 15.51 7.10 -17.74
N ALA A 197 16.48 7.94 -18.15
CA ALA A 197 17.61 7.48 -18.96
C ALA A 197 18.57 6.53 -18.22
N ALA A 198 18.56 6.54 -16.88
CA ALA A 198 19.35 5.61 -16.06
C ALA A 198 18.64 4.26 -15.91
N ASP A 199 17.30 4.24 -15.84
CA ASP A 199 16.50 3.02 -15.73
C ASP A 199 16.49 2.22 -17.05
N GLU A 200 16.55 2.88 -18.21
CA GLU A 200 16.64 2.21 -19.52
C GLU A 200 17.99 1.50 -19.78
N ARG A 201 19.00 1.74 -18.95
CA ARG A 201 20.36 1.15 -19.09
C ARG A 201 20.66 0.03 -18.10
N SER A 202 19.75 -0.32 -17.24
CA SER A 202 19.88 -1.43 -16.27
C SER A 202 18.96 -2.58 -16.61
#